data_52aeb66d615adea4b544a672e41a15e4
#
_entry.id   52aeb66d615adea4b544a672e41a15e4
#
_cell.length_a   1.000
_cell.length_b   1.000
_cell.length_c   1.000
_cell.angle_alpha   90.00
_cell.angle_beta   90.00
_cell.angle_gamma   90.00
#
_symmetry.space_group_name_H-M   'P 1'
#
loop_
_entity.id
_entity.type
_entity.pdbx_description
1 polymer ?
#
loop_
_entity_poly.entity_id
_entity_poly.type
_entity_poly.pdbx_seq_one_letter_code
_entity_poly.pdbx_strand_id
1 'polypeptide(L)'
;MTKEELGGGGLTPVVRVGETVRRTTGPWTPAVHALLQHLAAAGFDGAPRVEGFDDQGREVLGYVAGEVRDSYDDEELIAVAELIRRLHDATTTFQPPDDAAWQRLVGTPQAAEVICHNDLSPSNLVWSDGRPRAFVDWDLAAPGPRSWDVGYALYRFVPLYSDDDLRAARDPDPSTAASGRSVLPAYGVDVTPGLLDDVERRVRALYDSARAWGEAGAPGWSEVWTATRGEQWLRSLRFVQEHRREWVG
;
A
#
# COMPACT_ATOMS: atom_id res chain seq x y z
N MET A 1 21.63 -20.22 -11.21
CA MET A 1 20.56 -19.71 -10.33
C MET A 1 19.27 -19.64 -11.13
N THR A 2 18.20 -20.21 -10.63
CA THR A 2 16.89 -20.20 -11.29
C THR A 2 16.35 -18.78 -11.27
N LYS A 3 15.92 -18.27 -12.41
CA LYS A 3 15.22 -16.98 -12.54
C LYS A 3 13.75 -17.28 -12.70
N GLU A 4 12.91 -16.60 -11.92
CA GLU A 4 11.46 -16.71 -11.95
C GLU A 4 10.85 -15.32 -12.02
N GLU A 5 10.01 -15.06 -13.01
CA GLU A 5 9.18 -13.86 -13.01
C GLU A 5 8.06 -14.04 -11.98
N LEU A 6 8.02 -13.15 -11.00
CA LEU A 6 6.92 -13.14 -10.04
C LEU A 6 5.73 -12.42 -10.70
N GLY A 7 4.73 -13.21 -11.10
CA GLY A 7 3.45 -12.68 -11.54
C GLY A 7 2.66 -12.19 -10.34
N GLY A 8 2.30 -10.94 -10.31
CA GLY A 8 1.42 -10.40 -9.26
C GLY A 8 1.52 -8.89 -9.20
N GLY A 9 0.76 -8.28 -9.96
CA GLY A 9 0.23 -6.93 -9.76
C GLY A 9 1.29 -5.87 -9.78
N GLY A 10 1.78 -5.21 -10.23
CA GLY A 10 2.66 -4.06 -10.25
C GLY A 10 2.91 -3.62 -11.69
N LEU A 11 3.07 -2.35 -11.83
CA LEU A 11 3.43 -1.73 -13.11
C LEU A 11 4.88 -2.06 -13.50
N THR A 12 5.62 -2.75 -12.62
CA THR A 12 7.05 -3.00 -12.75
C THR A 12 7.35 -4.50 -12.69
N PRO A 13 8.05 -5.09 -13.68
CA PRO A 13 8.45 -6.48 -13.64
C PRO A 13 9.36 -6.79 -12.44
N VAL A 14 9.04 -7.85 -11.70
CA VAL A 14 9.82 -8.34 -10.57
C VAL A 14 10.37 -9.72 -10.91
N VAL A 15 11.69 -9.90 -10.80
CA VAL A 15 12.36 -11.17 -11.09
C VAL A 15 13.01 -11.71 -9.83
N ARG A 16 12.58 -12.89 -9.38
CA ARG A 16 13.25 -13.61 -8.30
C ARG A 16 14.51 -14.29 -8.80
N VAL A 17 15.58 -14.15 -8.02
CA VAL A 17 16.88 -14.82 -8.24
C VAL A 17 17.36 -15.38 -6.92
N GLY A 18 17.10 -16.66 -6.67
CA GLY A 18 17.37 -17.30 -5.38
C GLY A 18 16.53 -16.67 -4.26
N GLU A 19 17.18 -16.19 -3.21
CA GLU A 19 16.53 -15.55 -2.05
C GLU A 19 16.43 -14.01 -2.19
N THR A 20 16.52 -13.49 -3.40
CA THR A 20 16.43 -12.06 -3.67
C THR A 20 15.54 -11.77 -4.86
N VAL A 21 15.02 -10.54 -4.94
CA VAL A 21 14.28 -10.03 -6.09
C VAL A 21 15.04 -8.90 -6.78
N ARG A 22 14.77 -8.72 -8.07
CA ARG A 22 15.32 -7.64 -8.92
C ARG A 22 14.18 -6.81 -9.45
N ARG A 23 14.28 -5.49 -9.30
CA ARG A 23 13.30 -4.52 -9.77
C ARG A 23 14.00 -3.35 -10.48
N THR A 24 13.30 -2.71 -11.40
CA THR A 24 13.78 -1.45 -11.99
C THR A 24 13.84 -0.36 -10.94
N THR A 25 14.78 0.56 -11.09
CA THR A 25 14.98 1.69 -10.19
C THR A 25 14.32 2.96 -10.71
N GLY A 26 13.99 3.85 -9.78
CA GLY A 26 13.53 5.21 -10.08
C GLY A 26 14.27 6.26 -9.24
N PRO A 27 13.99 7.54 -9.44
CA PRO A 27 14.59 8.62 -8.65
C PRO A 27 14.35 8.48 -7.14
N TRP A 28 13.29 7.78 -6.74
CA TRP A 28 12.92 7.52 -5.34
C TRP A 28 13.70 6.37 -4.70
N THR A 29 14.31 5.49 -5.47
CA THR A 29 14.97 4.27 -4.95
C THR A 29 16.00 4.55 -3.84
N PRO A 30 16.88 5.57 -3.91
CA PRO A 30 17.80 5.85 -2.82
C PRO A 30 17.12 6.20 -1.50
N ALA A 31 16.04 6.98 -1.54
CA ALA A 31 15.26 7.34 -0.35
C ALA A 31 14.53 6.13 0.23
N VAL A 32 13.94 5.28 -0.61
CA VAL A 32 13.31 4.02 -0.21
C VAL A 32 14.33 3.06 0.40
N HIS A 33 15.52 2.92 -0.18
CA HIS A 33 16.58 2.10 0.40
C HIS A 33 17.01 2.60 1.78
N ALA A 34 17.19 3.92 1.95
CA ALA A 34 17.50 4.50 3.25
C ALA A 34 16.40 4.21 4.29
N LEU A 35 15.11 4.31 3.88
CA LEU A 35 13.97 3.96 4.71
C LEU A 35 13.98 2.48 5.11
N LEU A 36 14.13 1.55 4.16
CA LEU A 36 14.16 0.12 4.44
C LEU A 36 15.32 -0.29 5.36
N GLN A 37 16.49 0.33 5.18
CA GLN A 37 17.64 0.15 6.08
C GLN A 37 17.35 0.67 7.48
N HIS A 38 16.69 1.82 7.61
CA HIS A 38 16.25 2.36 8.90
C HIS A 38 15.25 1.41 9.58
N LEU A 39 14.23 0.93 8.87
CA LEU A 39 13.26 -0.02 9.39
C LEU A 39 13.95 -1.29 9.91
N ALA A 40 14.94 -1.79 9.15
CA ALA A 40 15.75 -2.92 9.56
C ALA A 40 16.54 -2.64 10.86
N ALA A 41 17.15 -1.46 10.96
CA ALA A 41 17.91 -1.04 12.15
C ALA A 41 17.01 -0.79 13.37
N ALA A 42 15.78 -0.32 13.15
CA ALA A 42 14.75 -0.15 14.17
C ALA A 42 14.12 -1.47 14.64
N GLY A 43 14.52 -2.62 14.07
CA GLY A 43 13.98 -3.93 14.42
C GLY A 43 12.60 -4.24 13.80
N PHE A 44 12.13 -3.42 12.84
CA PHE A 44 10.93 -3.72 12.09
C PHE A 44 11.23 -4.79 11.03
N ASP A 45 10.57 -5.93 11.13
CA ASP A 45 10.77 -7.08 10.27
C ASP A 45 9.69 -7.23 9.18
N GLY A 46 8.72 -6.32 9.14
CA GLY A 46 7.60 -6.28 8.20
C GLY A 46 7.91 -5.61 6.85
N ALA A 47 9.17 -5.60 6.42
CA ALA A 47 9.64 -5.03 5.15
C ALA A 47 10.80 -5.85 4.57
N PRO A 48 11.03 -5.82 3.23
CA PRO A 48 12.16 -6.50 2.61
C PRO A 48 13.50 -5.87 3.04
N ARG A 49 14.57 -6.65 3.00
CA ARG A 49 15.93 -6.18 3.26
C ARG A 49 16.56 -5.64 1.99
N VAL A 50 17.32 -4.55 2.11
CA VAL A 50 18.09 -3.99 1.00
C VAL A 50 19.40 -4.77 0.85
N GLU A 51 19.64 -5.31 -0.34
CA GLU A 51 20.88 -6.01 -0.70
C GLU A 51 21.75 -5.19 -1.66
N GLY A 52 21.26 -4.02 -2.14
CA GLY A 52 21.98 -3.11 -3.00
C GLY A 52 21.48 -3.09 -4.44
N PHE A 53 22.41 -3.12 -5.39
CA PHE A 53 22.11 -3.08 -6.82
C PHE A 53 22.88 -4.18 -7.55
N ASP A 54 22.32 -4.69 -8.64
CA ASP A 54 23.01 -5.62 -9.51
C ASP A 54 23.81 -4.91 -10.62
N ASP A 55 24.54 -5.69 -11.43
CA ASP A 55 25.38 -5.18 -12.53
C ASP A 55 24.57 -4.46 -13.64
N GLN A 56 23.24 -4.57 -13.64
CA GLN A 56 22.34 -3.90 -14.57
C GLN A 56 21.72 -2.64 -13.95
N GLY A 57 22.12 -2.27 -12.74
CA GLY A 57 21.58 -1.12 -12.01
C GLY A 57 20.16 -1.33 -11.47
N ARG A 58 19.67 -2.58 -11.42
CA ARG A 58 18.38 -2.90 -10.79
C ARG A 58 18.57 -3.03 -9.29
N GLU A 59 17.59 -2.58 -8.53
CA GLU A 59 17.60 -2.81 -7.08
C GLU A 59 17.51 -4.31 -6.75
N VAL A 60 18.19 -4.68 -5.69
CA VAL A 60 18.21 -6.03 -5.14
C VAL A 60 17.65 -5.97 -3.74
N LEU A 61 16.52 -6.64 -3.54
CA LEU A 61 15.87 -6.76 -2.23
C LEU A 61 15.80 -8.22 -1.83
N GLY A 62 15.81 -8.50 -0.52
CA GLY A 62 15.54 -9.81 0.01
C GLY A 62 14.14 -10.30 -0.40
N TYR A 63 14.03 -11.54 -0.85
CA TYR A 63 12.75 -12.15 -1.14
C TYR A 63 11.99 -12.44 0.16
N VAL A 64 10.77 -11.97 0.25
CA VAL A 64 9.88 -12.29 1.37
C VAL A 64 9.07 -13.52 0.98
N ALA A 65 9.37 -14.64 1.60
CA ALA A 65 8.66 -15.90 1.34
C ALA A 65 7.27 -15.89 1.98
N GLY A 66 6.28 -16.39 1.24
CA GLY A 66 4.90 -16.46 1.69
C GLY A 66 3.93 -16.40 0.52
N GLU A 67 2.69 -16.14 0.85
CA GLU A 67 1.59 -16.03 -0.11
C GLU A 67 0.92 -14.66 -0.05
N VAL A 68 0.34 -14.24 -1.15
CA VAL A 68 -0.56 -13.08 -1.22
C VAL A 68 -1.99 -13.60 -1.13
N ARG A 69 -2.82 -12.96 -0.31
CA ARG A 69 -4.22 -13.34 -0.06
C ARG A 69 -5.12 -12.15 -0.33
N ASP A 70 -6.39 -12.41 -0.61
CA ASP A 70 -7.40 -11.40 -0.93
C ASP A 70 -8.63 -11.45 -0.01
N SER A 71 -8.70 -12.42 0.89
CA SER A 71 -9.76 -12.56 1.89
C SER A 71 -9.16 -12.71 3.29
N TYR A 72 -9.82 -12.12 4.28
CA TYR A 72 -9.35 -12.03 5.66
C TYR A 72 -10.53 -12.12 6.61
N ASP A 73 -10.34 -12.79 7.74
CA ASP A 73 -11.23 -12.70 8.88
C ASP A 73 -10.89 -11.49 9.78
N ASP A 74 -11.71 -11.27 10.82
CA ASP A 74 -11.54 -10.12 11.71
C ASP A 74 -10.22 -10.18 12.52
N GLU A 75 -9.77 -11.36 12.93
CA GLU A 75 -8.52 -11.51 13.67
C GLU A 75 -7.31 -11.21 12.76
N GLU A 76 -7.38 -11.65 11.51
CA GLU A 76 -6.37 -11.36 10.50
C GLU A 76 -6.31 -9.87 10.15
N LEU A 77 -7.47 -9.21 10.03
CA LEU A 77 -7.52 -7.76 9.80
C LEU A 77 -6.96 -6.97 10.98
N ILE A 78 -7.21 -7.41 12.21
CA ILE A 78 -6.59 -6.85 13.43
C ILE A 78 -5.07 -6.97 13.35
N ALA A 79 -4.55 -8.14 12.98
CA ALA A 79 -3.11 -8.35 12.84
C ALA A 79 -2.48 -7.48 11.74
N VAL A 80 -3.20 -7.21 10.64
CA VAL A 80 -2.78 -6.25 9.60
C VAL A 80 -2.70 -4.84 10.17
N ALA A 81 -3.72 -4.40 10.92
CA ALA A 81 -3.75 -3.07 11.54
C ALA A 81 -2.59 -2.87 12.54
N GLU A 82 -2.27 -3.89 13.33
CA GLU A 82 -1.12 -3.89 14.24
C GLU A 82 0.21 -3.81 13.48
N LEU A 83 0.34 -4.53 12.35
CA LEU A 83 1.54 -4.43 11.50
C LEU A 83 1.71 -3.02 10.94
N ILE A 84 0.63 -2.40 10.45
CA ILE A 84 0.63 -1.01 9.96
C ILE A 84 1.01 -0.04 11.09
N ARG A 85 0.47 -0.26 12.30
CA ARG A 85 0.82 0.56 13.46
C ARG A 85 2.30 0.48 13.78
N ARG A 86 2.88 -0.72 13.85
CA ARG A 86 4.31 -0.93 14.09
C ARG A 86 5.18 -0.30 13.00
N LEU A 87 4.75 -0.38 11.73
CA LEU A 87 5.41 0.30 10.61
C LEU A 87 5.49 1.80 10.87
N HIS A 88 4.35 2.43 11.11
CA HIS A 88 4.29 3.87 11.32
C HIS A 88 5.12 4.31 12.54
N ASP A 89 5.05 3.55 13.64
CA ASP A 89 5.84 3.86 14.83
C ASP A 89 7.36 3.76 14.56
N ALA A 90 7.79 2.77 13.77
CA ALA A 90 9.18 2.61 13.38
C ALA A 90 9.69 3.75 12.49
N THR A 91 8.82 4.40 11.72
CA THR A 91 9.21 5.51 10.82
C THR A 91 9.25 6.88 11.50
N THR A 92 8.73 7.04 12.73
CA THR A 92 8.71 8.34 13.42
C THR A 92 10.09 8.95 13.67
N THR A 93 11.11 8.11 13.76
CA THR A 93 12.51 8.53 14.01
C THR A 93 13.35 8.55 12.74
N PHE A 94 12.77 8.22 11.59
CA PHE A 94 13.49 8.24 10.32
C PHE A 94 13.81 9.69 9.91
N GLN A 95 15.06 9.90 9.55
CA GLN A 95 15.51 11.18 8.98
C GLN A 95 15.84 10.93 7.51
N PRO A 96 14.99 11.41 6.58
CA PRO A 96 15.28 11.27 5.16
C PRO A 96 16.61 11.95 4.80
N PRO A 97 17.36 11.43 3.81
CA PRO A 97 18.46 12.16 3.21
C PRO A 97 18.02 13.54 2.71
N ASP A 98 18.91 14.53 2.73
CA ASP A 98 18.61 15.92 2.32
C ASP A 98 18.14 16.02 0.86
N ASP A 99 18.62 15.10 0.01
CA ASP A 99 18.28 14.98 -1.42
C ASP A 99 17.22 13.91 -1.70
N ALA A 100 16.48 13.46 -0.68
CA ALA A 100 15.48 12.42 -0.83
C ALA A 100 14.41 12.78 -1.85
N ALA A 101 14.33 12.01 -2.91
CA ALA A 101 13.23 12.07 -3.87
C ALA A 101 12.17 11.01 -3.53
N TRP A 102 10.90 11.39 -3.63
CA TRP A 102 9.77 10.53 -3.35
C TRP A 102 8.79 10.52 -4.51
N GLN A 103 8.27 9.34 -4.85
CA GLN A 103 7.17 9.22 -5.81
C GLN A 103 5.85 9.49 -5.09
N ARG A 104 5.40 10.73 -5.12
CA ARG A 104 4.20 11.17 -4.42
C ARG A 104 2.97 11.16 -5.33
N LEU A 105 1.86 10.67 -4.80
CA LEU A 105 0.57 10.82 -5.47
C LEU A 105 0.14 12.27 -5.52
N VAL A 106 -0.61 12.62 -6.54
CA VAL A 106 -1.22 13.95 -6.69
C VAL A 106 -2.12 14.22 -5.47
N GLY A 107 -1.96 15.37 -4.83
CA GLY A 107 -2.77 15.73 -3.66
C GLY A 107 -2.35 15.09 -2.33
N THR A 108 -1.21 14.38 -2.27
CA THR A 108 -0.66 13.89 -1.00
C THR A 108 -0.49 15.05 -0.01
N PRO A 109 -0.99 14.94 1.24
CA PRO A 109 -0.82 15.96 2.25
C PRO A 109 0.66 16.31 2.51
N GLN A 110 0.94 17.57 2.83
CA GLN A 110 2.31 18.02 3.14
C GLN A 110 2.73 17.73 4.58
N ALA A 111 1.75 17.51 5.49
CA ALA A 111 2.05 17.14 6.87
C ALA A 111 2.77 15.79 6.89
N ALA A 112 3.90 15.71 7.56
CA ALA A 112 4.73 14.52 7.69
C ALA A 112 4.80 14.11 9.16
N GLU A 113 4.00 13.11 9.52
CA GLU A 113 4.05 12.48 10.84
C GLU A 113 4.90 11.22 10.83
N VAL A 114 4.85 10.51 9.69
CA VAL A 114 5.51 9.23 9.45
C VAL A 114 5.97 9.17 8.00
N ILE A 115 6.65 8.10 7.62
CA ILE A 115 6.74 7.73 6.22
C ILE A 115 5.63 6.71 5.94
N CYS A 116 4.66 7.13 5.13
CA CYS A 116 3.59 6.27 4.65
C CYS A 116 4.13 5.28 3.61
N HIS A 117 3.59 4.07 3.58
CA HIS A 117 3.84 3.14 2.48
C HIS A 117 3.15 3.59 1.18
N ASN A 118 1.99 4.21 1.32
CA ASN A 118 1.13 4.71 0.24
C ASN A 118 0.55 3.64 -0.70
N ASP A 119 0.83 2.36 -0.48
CA ASP A 119 0.20 1.27 -1.21
C ASP A 119 -0.08 0.05 -0.31
N LEU A 120 -0.61 0.31 0.89
CA LEU A 120 -1.05 -0.71 1.83
C LEU A 120 -2.27 -1.43 1.27
N SER A 121 -2.05 -2.53 0.57
CA SER A 121 -3.08 -3.30 -0.09
C SER A 121 -2.86 -4.81 0.05
N PRO A 122 -3.91 -5.64 -0.11
CA PRO A 122 -3.79 -7.10 -0.12
C PRO A 122 -2.71 -7.62 -1.06
N SER A 123 -2.60 -7.06 -2.27
CA SER A 123 -1.61 -7.48 -3.27
C SER A 123 -0.16 -7.23 -2.85
N ASN A 124 0.06 -6.31 -1.91
CA ASN A 124 1.38 -5.93 -1.41
C ASN A 124 1.68 -6.48 0.00
N LEU A 125 0.78 -7.30 0.54
CA LEU A 125 0.97 -7.95 1.84
C LEU A 125 1.28 -9.42 1.68
N VAL A 126 2.47 -9.82 2.11
CA VAL A 126 2.88 -11.22 2.15
C VAL A 126 2.49 -11.84 3.48
N TRP A 127 1.89 -13.02 3.43
CA TRP A 127 1.50 -13.83 4.57
C TRP A 127 2.41 -15.04 4.72
N SER A 128 2.73 -15.41 5.96
CA SER A 128 3.45 -16.64 6.29
C SER A 128 2.94 -17.18 7.61
N ASP A 129 2.75 -18.49 7.68
CA ASP A 129 2.28 -19.20 8.88
C ASP A 129 0.97 -18.60 9.46
N GLY A 130 0.04 -18.21 8.56
CA GLY A 130 -1.25 -17.64 8.94
C GLY A 130 -1.19 -16.23 9.53
N ARG A 131 -0.08 -15.50 9.35
CA ARG A 131 0.10 -14.13 9.88
C ARG A 131 0.61 -13.18 8.80
N PRO A 132 0.26 -11.87 8.87
CA PRO A 132 0.84 -10.86 8.01
C PRO A 132 2.34 -10.75 8.30
N ARG A 133 3.16 -10.98 7.27
CA ARG A 133 4.62 -11.07 7.40
C ARG A 133 5.31 -9.76 7.05
N ALA A 134 5.03 -9.21 5.88
CA ALA A 134 5.66 -7.98 5.42
C ALA A 134 4.88 -7.32 4.28
N PHE A 135 4.97 -5.99 4.23
CA PHE A 135 4.58 -5.23 3.05
C PHE A 135 5.74 -5.18 2.05
N VAL A 136 5.41 -5.34 0.78
CA VAL A 136 6.32 -5.22 -0.38
C VAL A 136 5.85 -4.08 -1.29
N ASP A 137 6.65 -3.73 -2.31
CA ASP A 137 6.35 -2.63 -3.25
C ASP A 137 6.31 -1.24 -2.60
N TRP A 138 7.49 -0.76 -2.24
CA TRP A 138 7.70 0.51 -1.51
C TRP A 138 7.89 1.73 -2.41
N ASP A 139 7.66 1.63 -3.71
CA ASP A 139 7.94 2.70 -4.68
C ASP A 139 7.16 4.00 -4.40
N LEU A 140 5.96 3.88 -3.83
CA LEU A 140 5.13 5.03 -3.46
C LEU A 140 5.39 5.55 -2.05
N ALA A 141 6.32 4.96 -1.29
CA ALA A 141 6.63 5.42 0.06
C ALA A 141 7.00 6.90 0.06
N ALA A 142 6.43 7.66 0.99
CA ALA A 142 6.68 9.09 1.11
C ALA A 142 6.23 9.63 2.47
N PRO A 143 6.77 10.79 2.93
CA PRO A 143 6.27 11.48 4.11
C PRO A 143 4.78 11.82 4.01
N GLY A 144 4.03 11.57 5.08
CA GLY A 144 2.60 11.87 5.15
C GLY A 144 2.03 11.70 6.56
N PRO A 145 0.75 12.06 6.77
CA PRO A 145 0.07 11.80 8.03
C PRO A 145 -0.36 10.33 8.11
N ARG A 146 -0.41 9.78 9.31
CA ARG A 146 -0.85 8.39 9.56
C ARG A 146 -2.23 8.09 8.97
N SER A 147 -3.16 9.05 9.09
CA SER A 147 -4.53 8.89 8.59
C SER A 147 -4.62 8.68 7.08
N TRP A 148 -3.66 9.21 6.34
CA TRP A 148 -3.57 9.06 4.89
C TRP A 148 -3.32 7.60 4.46
N ASP A 149 -2.42 6.94 5.15
CA ASP A 149 -2.08 5.53 4.88
C ASP A 149 -3.13 4.58 5.45
N VAL A 150 -3.60 4.87 6.67
CA VAL A 150 -4.71 4.12 7.31
C VAL A 150 -5.99 4.21 6.47
N GLY A 151 -6.31 5.39 5.93
CA GLY A 151 -7.45 5.58 5.05
C GLY A 151 -7.37 4.71 3.78
N TYR A 152 -6.17 4.56 3.23
CA TYR A 152 -5.96 3.67 2.09
C TYR A 152 -6.04 2.19 2.48
N ALA A 153 -5.43 1.80 3.59
CA ALA A 153 -5.53 0.45 4.10
C ALA A 153 -6.99 0.06 4.37
N LEU A 154 -7.76 0.96 5.00
CA LEU A 154 -9.18 0.76 5.22
C LEU A 154 -9.93 0.55 3.89
N TYR A 155 -9.69 1.39 2.90
CA TYR A 155 -10.27 1.25 1.56
C TYR A 155 -9.93 -0.08 0.90
N ARG A 156 -8.73 -0.63 1.11
CA ARG A 156 -8.24 -1.82 0.42
C ARG A 156 -8.53 -3.13 1.13
N PHE A 157 -8.46 -3.16 2.45
CA PHE A 157 -8.64 -4.37 3.26
C PHE A 157 -10.08 -4.56 3.72
N VAL A 158 -10.80 -3.46 3.96
CA VAL A 158 -12.23 -3.50 4.21
C VAL A 158 -12.93 -3.06 2.92
N PRO A 159 -13.84 -3.85 2.32
CA PRO A 159 -14.37 -3.53 1.00
C PRO A 159 -15.24 -2.26 1.02
N LEU A 160 -14.56 -1.11 0.98
CA LEU A 160 -15.15 0.22 0.85
C LEU A 160 -15.32 0.64 -0.61
N TYR A 161 -15.51 -0.31 -1.50
CA TYR A 161 -15.66 -0.06 -2.94
C TYR A 161 -16.72 -0.96 -3.54
N SER A 162 -17.43 -0.42 -4.53
CA SER A 162 -18.49 -1.09 -5.28
C SER A 162 -17.95 -1.72 -6.57
N ASP A 163 -16.86 -2.46 -6.51
CA ASP A 163 -16.55 -3.32 -7.64
C ASP A 163 -17.25 -4.66 -7.40
N ASP A 164 -18.37 -4.87 -8.07
CA ASP A 164 -19.16 -6.08 -7.91
C ASP A 164 -18.35 -7.34 -8.25
N ASP A 165 -17.39 -7.23 -9.17
CA ASP A 165 -16.50 -8.32 -9.52
C ASP A 165 -15.50 -8.63 -8.40
N LEU A 166 -14.94 -7.60 -7.75
CA LEU A 166 -14.02 -7.76 -6.61
C LEU A 166 -14.77 -8.15 -5.33
N ARG A 167 -16.00 -7.71 -5.15
CA ARG A 167 -16.86 -8.15 -4.03
C ARG A 167 -17.27 -9.60 -4.18
N ALA A 168 -17.61 -10.02 -5.38
CA ALA A 168 -17.96 -11.41 -5.67
C ALA A 168 -16.78 -12.36 -5.43
N ALA A 169 -15.54 -11.91 -5.69
CA ALA A 169 -14.33 -12.68 -5.45
C ALA A 169 -13.94 -12.80 -3.96
N ARG A 170 -14.47 -11.89 -3.10
CA ARG A 170 -14.09 -11.80 -1.66
C ARG A 170 -15.16 -12.30 -0.70
N ASP A 171 -16.21 -12.95 -1.19
CA ASP A 171 -17.37 -13.41 -0.39
C ASP A 171 -17.87 -12.30 0.56
N PRO A 172 -18.70 -11.37 0.04
CA PRO A 172 -19.13 -10.20 0.79
C PRO A 172 -20.14 -10.62 1.88
N ASP A 173 -19.64 -10.98 3.04
CA ASP A 173 -20.45 -11.00 4.24
C ASP A 173 -20.88 -9.55 4.55
N PRO A 174 -22.18 -9.25 4.71
CA PRO A 174 -22.64 -7.94 5.12
C PRO A 174 -22.10 -7.47 6.48
N SER A 175 -21.37 -8.30 7.20
CA SER A 175 -20.61 -7.94 8.41
C SER A 175 -19.39 -7.03 8.14
N THR A 176 -19.02 -6.74 6.89
CA THR A 176 -17.81 -5.97 6.54
C THR A 176 -17.78 -4.54 7.10
N ALA A 177 -18.93 -3.90 7.29
CA ALA A 177 -18.97 -2.62 8.02
C ALA A 177 -18.64 -2.80 9.52
N ALA A 178 -18.95 -3.98 10.09
CA ALA A 178 -18.55 -4.36 11.44
C ALA A 178 -17.04 -4.65 11.51
N SER A 179 -16.47 -5.34 10.51
CA SER A 179 -15.04 -5.63 10.41
C SER A 179 -14.19 -4.36 10.34
N GLY A 180 -14.63 -3.36 9.58
CA GLY A 180 -13.97 -2.05 9.57
C GLY A 180 -13.92 -1.38 10.94
N ARG A 181 -14.97 -1.56 11.76
CA ARG A 181 -15.02 -1.05 13.12
C ARG A 181 -14.10 -1.80 14.09
N SER A 182 -13.79 -3.06 13.83
CA SER A 182 -12.86 -3.87 14.64
C SER A 182 -11.39 -3.58 14.30
N VAL A 183 -11.08 -3.28 13.04
CA VAL A 183 -9.71 -3.06 12.55
C VAL A 183 -9.12 -1.75 13.08
N LEU A 184 -9.88 -0.67 13.09
CA LEU A 184 -9.38 0.65 13.46
C LEU A 184 -8.97 0.77 14.92
N PRO A 185 -9.71 0.22 15.92
CA PRO A 185 -9.25 0.17 17.30
C PRO A 185 -7.92 -0.59 17.48
N ALA A 186 -7.66 -1.63 16.68
CA ALA A 186 -6.39 -2.36 16.69
C ALA A 186 -5.22 -1.50 16.20
N TYR A 187 -5.46 -0.62 15.24
CA TYR A 187 -4.50 0.42 14.89
C TYR A 187 -4.39 1.50 15.98
N GLY A 188 -5.40 1.71 16.78
CA GLY A 188 -5.48 2.74 17.82
C GLY A 188 -6.11 4.05 17.36
N VAL A 189 -7.01 3.99 16.38
CA VAL A 189 -7.85 5.12 15.92
C VAL A 189 -9.30 4.69 15.84
N ASP A 190 -10.20 5.66 15.93
CA ASP A 190 -11.63 5.47 15.76
C ASP A 190 -12.07 5.80 14.33
N VAL A 191 -13.20 5.22 13.89
CA VAL A 191 -13.85 5.64 12.66
C VAL A 191 -14.45 7.04 12.91
N THR A 192 -13.82 8.05 12.35
CA THR A 192 -14.28 9.43 12.44
C THR A 192 -14.69 9.94 11.06
N PRO A 193 -15.55 10.98 11.00
CA PRO A 193 -15.82 11.66 9.73
C PRO A 193 -14.54 12.12 9.02
N GLY A 194 -13.53 12.56 9.77
CA GLY A 194 -12.23 13.00 9.24
C GLY A 194 -11.44 11.86 8.59
N LEU A 195 -11.49 10.64 9.15
CA LEU A 195 -10.84 9.48 8.53
C LEU A 195 -11.51 9.12 7.19
N LEU A 196 -12.84 9.19 7.11
CA LEU A 196 -13.54 8.97 5.85
C LEU A 196 -13.26 10.07 4.80
N ASP A 197 -13.03 11.32 5.24
CA ASP A 197 -12.53 12.38 4.36
C ASP A 197 -11.15 12.03 3.81
N ASP A 198 -10.28 11.39 4.60
CA ASP A 198 -8.98 10.91 4.15
C ASP A 198 -9.11 9.75 3.17
N VAL A 199 -10.04 8.81 3.38
CA VAL A 199 -10.37 7.76 2.41
C VAL A 199 -10.78 8.37 1.07
N GLU A 200 -11.74 9.31 1.07
CA GLU A 200 -12.21 9.96 -0.15
C GLU A 200 -11.08 10.70 -0.87
N ARG A 201 -10.29 11.49 -0.12
CA ARG A 201 -9.12 12.20 -0.68
C ARG A 201 -8.08 11.23 -1.24
N ARG A 202 -7.87 10.11 -0.58
CA ARG A 202 -6.90 9.10 -1.01
C ARG A 202 -7.33 8.39 -2.29
N VAL A 203 -8.60 8.03 -2.43
CA VAL A 203 -9.16 7.45 -3.66
C VAL A 203 -9.12 8.48 -4.80
N ARG A 204 -9.43 9.74 -4.52
CA ARG A 204 -9.30 10.85 -5.49
C ARG A 204 -7.85 11.00 -5.97
N ALA A 205 -6.88 10.95 -5.04
CA ALA A 205 -5.47 11.03 -5.37
C ALA A 205 -4.99 9.91 -6.30
N LEU A 206 -5.54 8.69 -6.15
CA LEU A 206 -5.27 7.59 -7.08
C LEU A 206 -5.76 7.92 -8.49
N TYR A 207 -7.01 8.36 -8.61
CA TYR A 207 -7.58 8.75 -9.89
C TYR A 207 -6.76 9.87 -10.57
N ASP A 208 -6.46 10.94 -9.83
CA ASP A 208 -5.75 12.09 -10.35
C ASP A 208 -4.31 11.73 -10.74
N SER A 209 -3.63 10.88 -9.96
CA SER A 209 -2.29 10.38 -10.28
C SER A 209 -2.28 9.47 -11.49
N ALA A 210 -3.21 8.51 -11.56
CA ALA A 210 -3.34 7.61 -12.71
C ALA A 210 -3.61 8.39 -14.00
N ARG A 211 -4.43 9.45 -13.92
CA ARG A 211 -4.67 10.34 -15.05
C ARG A 211 -3.40 11.10 -15.42
N ALA A 212 -2.78 11.78 -14.48
CA ALA A 212 -1.61 12.62 -14.76
C ALA A 212 -0.44 11.81 -15.32
N TRP A 213 -0.13 10.66 -14.70
CA TRP A 213 0.97 9.80 -15.12
C TRP A 213 0.62 9.03 -16.39
N GLY A 214 -0.63 8.57 -16.54
CA GLY A 214 -1.11 7.90 -17.74
C GLY A 214 -1.10 8.79 -18.97
N GLU A 215 -1.58 10.04 -18.84
CA GLU A 215 -1.54 11.05 -19.94
C GLU A 215 -0.10 11.48 -20.27
N ALA A 216 0.81 11.47 -19.28
CA ALA A 216 2.24 11.72 -19.49
C ALA A 216 2.99 10.53 -20.11
N GLY A 217 2.35 9.38 -20.34
CA GLY A 217 2.97 8.20 -20.93
C GLY A 217 3.86 7.41 -19.98
N ALA A 218 3.66 7.55 -18.66
CA ALA A 218 4.43 6.79 -17.69
C ALA A 218 4.18 5.28 -17.86
N PRO A 219 5.24 4.45 -17.93
CA PRO A 219 5.09 2.99 -18.10
C PRO A 219 4.17 2.37 -17.07
N GLY A 220 3.30 1.46 -17.51
CA GLY A 220 2.29 0.82 -16.70
C GLY A 220 1.08 1.70 -16.40
N TRP A 221 1.27 2.98 -16.06
CA TRP A 221 0.17 3.92 -15.79
C TRP A 221 -0.58 4.31 -17.07
N SER A 222 0.11 4.41 -18.21
CA SER A 222 -0.53 4.68 -19.51
C SER A 222 -1.44 3.52 -19.94
N GLU A 223 -1.07 2.29 -19.69
CA GLU A 223 -1.89 1.11 -19.98
C GLU A 223 -3.14 1.10 -19.08
N VAL A 224 -2.97 1.28 -17.77
CA VAL A 224 -4.08 1.36 -16.82
C VAL A 224 -5.04 2.50 -17.18
N TRP A 225 -4.52 3.69 -17.44
CA TRP A 225 -5.35 4.85 -17.83
C TRP A 225 -6.09 4.64 -19.14
N THR A 226 -5.43 4.05 -20.13
CA THR A 226 -6.04 3.76 -21.44
C THR A 226 -7.16 2.72 -21.30
N ALA A 227 -6.95 1.69 -20.50
CA ALA A 227 -7.91 0.60 -20.32
C ALA A 227 -9.15 1.00 -19.52
N THR A 228 -9.00 1.84 -18.49
CA THR A 228 -10.05 2.05 -17.48
C THR A 228 -10.51 3.48 -17.34
N ARG A 229 -9.73 4.47 -17.81
CA ARG A 229 -9.96 5.91 -17.57
C ARG A 229 -10.22 6.24 -16.11
N GLY A 230 -9.78 5.36 -15.19
CA GLY A 230 -9.96 5.53 -13.76
C GLY A 230 -11.39 5.32 -13.26
N GLU A 231 -12.29 4.72 -14.06
CA GLU A 231 -13.70 4.54 -13.72
C GLU A 231 -13.90 3.75 -12.43
N GLN A 232 -13.04 2.75 -12.15
CA GLN A 232 -13.09 1.98 -10.91
C GLN A 232 -12.94 2.88 -9.68
N TRP A 233 -12.02 3.83 -9.68
CA TRP A 233 -11.82 4.75 -8.55
C TRP A 233 -12.97 5.74 -8.40
N LEU A 234 -13.57 6.20 -9.51
CA LEU A 234 -14.75 7.06 -9.48
C LEU A 234 -15.99 6.32 -8.95
N ARG A 235 -16.14 5.03 -9.27
CA ARG A 235 -17.20 4.18 -8.68
C ARG A 235 -16.97 4.00 -7.19
N SER A 236 -15.76 3.66 -6.79
CA SER A 236 -15.39 3.51 -5.38
C SER A 236 -15.63 4.80 -4.58
N LEU A 237 -15.27 5.95 -5.14
CA LEU A 237 -15.50 7.23 -4.49
C LEU A 237 -16.97 7.50 -4.24
N ARG A 238 -17.85 7.24 -5.24
CA ARG A 238 -19.29 7.35 -5.06
C ARG A 238 -19.81 6.39 -3.98
N PHE A 239 -19.36 5.15 -3.99
CA PHE A 239 -19.73 4.17 -2.99
C PHE A 239 -19.38 4.61 -1.57
N VAL A 240 -18.15 5.10 -1.34
CA VAL A 240 -17.72 5.63 -0.04
C VAL A 240 -18.64 6.79 0.40
N GLN A 241 -18.97 7.71 -0.49
CA GLN A 241 -19.83 8.85 -0.21
C GLN A 241 -21.27 8.45 0.14
N GLU A 242 -21.84 7.49 -0.60
CA GLU A 242 -23.20 7.02 -0.40
C GLU A 242 -23.38 6.26 0.92
N HIS A 243 -22.38 5.46 1.34
CA HIS A 243 -22.45 4.60 2.53
C HIS A 243 -21.77 5.22 3.77
N ARG A 244 -21.25 6.43 3.67
CA ARG A 244 -20.50 7.11 4.73
C ARG A 244 -21.21 7.10 6.08
N ARG A 245 -22.54 7.27 6.11
CA ARG A 245 -23.33 7.32 7.34
C ARG A 245 -23.41 5.97 8.07
N GLU A 246 -23.28 4.87 7.35
CA GLU A 246 -23.33 3.52 7.91
C GLU A 246 -22.09 3.19 8.72
N TRP A 247 -21.01 3.90 8.48
CA TRP A 247 -19.69 3.64 9.08
C TRP A 247 -19.38 4.55 10.26
N VAL A 248 -20.01 5.73 10.34
CA VAL A 248 -19.81 6.73 11.40
C VAL A 248 -20.88 6.62 12.50
N GLY A 249 -21.77 5.62 12.44
CA GLY A 249 -22.93 5.45 13.31
C GLY A 249 -22.66 5.18 14.78
#